data_264d8e6c29b8ff7b75802da451d1f4a1
#
_entry.id   264d8e6c29b8ff7b75802da451d1f4a1
#
_cell.length_a   1.000
_cell.length_b   1.000
_cell.length_c   1.000
_cell.angle_alpha   90.00
_cell.angle_beta   90.00
_cell.angle_gamma   90.00
#
_symmetry.space_group_name_H-M   'P 1'
#
loop_
_entity.id
_entity.type
_entity.pdbx_description
1 polymer ?
#
loop_
_entity_poly.entity_id
_entity_poly.type
_entity_poly.pdbx_seq_one_letter_code
_entity_poly.pdbx_strand_id
1 'polypeptide(L)'
;MKKIEFVVAICVPLFFMTSCSKKTPEKAETHVSSEDVKRETGEALETTKTYLAQQKEKYQKDAESTLSDLNDKIKGLQSKAEQAGTDTKAKYNEIIEGLRKKQGEAQNKLNDLKSKSADAWEDVKSGMDAALENLKKSYNDAVSHFK
;
A
#
# COMPACT_ATOMS: atom_id res chain seq x y z
N MET A 1 5.05 -8.19 27.54
CA MET A 1 6.34 -8.75 27.09
C MET A 1 6.14 -10.23 26.74
N LYS A 2 5.90 -10.55 25.50
CA LYS A 2 5.97 -11.93 24.98
C LYS A 2 6.55 -11.84 23.56
N LYS A 3 7.82 -12.24 23.46
CA LYS A 3 8.53 -12.39 22.18
C LYS A 3 7.97 -13.64 21.49
N ILE A 4 7.42 -13.48 20.30
CA ILE A 4 7.05 -14.61 19.43
C ILE A 4 8.22 -14.78 18.48
N GLU A 5 9.06 -15.77 18.75
CA GLU A 5 10.09 -16.23 17.83
C GLU A 5 9.45 -17.14 16.79
N PHE A 6 9.46 -16.71 15.54
CA PHE A 6 9.11 -17.55 14.40
C PHE A 6 10.35 -18.40 14.04
N VAL A 7 10.36 -19.64 14.52
CA VAL A 7 11.32 -20.65 14.08
C VAL A 7 10.80 -21.20 12.74
N VAL A 8 11.44 -20.78 11.64
CA VAL A 8 11.24 -21.40 10.33
C VAL A 8 12.10 -22.66 10.30
N ALA A 9 11.48 -23.81 10.53
CA ALA A 9 12.10 -25.11 10.36
C ALA A 9 12.21 -25.45 8.87
N ILE A 10 13.40 -25.30 8.30
CA ILE A 10 13.74 -25.79 6.96
C ILE A 10 13.96 -27.30 7.08
N CYS A 11 12.94 -28.09 6.72
CA CYS A 11 13.10 -29.53 6.54
C CYS A 11 13.81 -29.79 5.20
N VAL A 12 15.08 -30.10 5.27
CA VAL A 12 15.83 -30.67 4.15
C VAL A 12 15.67 -32.19 4.20
N PRO A 13 15.05 -32.85 3.22
CA PRO A 13 15.08 -34.31 3.17
C PRO A 13 16.43 -34.78 2.60
N LEU A 14 17.22 -35.44 3.45
CA LEU A 14 18.35 -36.24 3.05
C LEU A 14 17.86 -37.45 2.25
N PHE A 15 18.06 -37.43 0.94
CA PHE A 15 17.87 -38.61 0.12
C PHE A 15 19.09 -39.51 0.22
N PHE A 16 18.89 -40.66 0.85
CA PHE A 16 19.84 -41.78 0.87
C PHE A 16 19.97 -42.38 -0.53
N MET A 17 21.19 -42.35 -1.06
CA MET A 17 21.57 -43.15 -2.22
C MET A 17 21.73 -44.61 -1.84
N THR A 18 20.89 -45.48 -2.35
CA THR A 18 21.18 -46.91 -2.46
C THR A 18 21.46 -47.24 -3.93
N SER A 19 22.66 -47.73 -4.12
CA SER A 19 23.28 -48.19 -5.36
C SER A 19 22.72 -49.53 -5.83
N CYS A 20 22.82 -49.73 -7.15
CA CYS A 20 22.87 -50.94 -7.98
C CYS A 20 21.58 -51.33 -8.71
N SER A 21 21.50 -51.12 -10.00
CA SER A 21 21.72 -52.16 -11.01
C SER A 21 21.51 -51.64 -12.43
N LYS A 22 22.39 -52.04 -13.33
CA LYS A 22 22.45 -51.74 -14.77
C LYS A 22 21.13 -51.98 -15.48
N LYS A 23 20.57 -50.90 -16.09
CA LYS A 23 19.91 -50.93 -17.40
C LYS A 23 19.87 -49.50 -17.89
N THR A 24 20.55 -49.25 -18.98
CA THR A 24 20.51 -47.96 -19.71
C THR A 24 19.12 -47.72 -20.22
N PRO A 25 18.42 -46.69 -19.76
CA PRO A 25 17.38 -46.07 -20.56
C PRO A 25 17.98 -44.83 -21.17
N GLU A 26 17.78 -44.76 -22.45
CA GLU A 26 17.88 -43.66 -23.38
C GLU A 26 17.63 -42.32 -22.64
N LYS A 27 18.66 -41.47 -22.69
CA LYS A 27 18.70 -40.15 -22.14
C LYS A 27 17.69 -39.30 -22.92
N ALA A 28 16.49 -39.20 -22.45
CA ALA A 28 15.59 -38.13 -22.86
C ALA A 28 16.22 -36.83 -22.33
N GLU A 29 17.09 -36.24 -23.12
CA GLU A 29 17.51 -34.87 -22.98
C GLU A 29 16.26 -34.02 -23.21
N THR A 30 15.59 -33.62 -22.13
CA THR A 30 14.68 -32.50 -22.18
C THR A 30 15.53 -31.29 -22.50
N HIS A 31 15.68 -31.03 -23.80
CA HIS A 31 16.20 -29.79 -24.33
C HIS A 31 15.20 -28.70 -23.95
N VAL A 32 15.32 -28.15 -22.73
CA VAL A 32 14.68 -26.91 -22.39
C VAL A 32 15.36 -25.87 -23.26
N SER A 33 14.67 -25.48 -24.32
CA SER A 33 15.16 -24.47 -25.26
C SER A 33 15.33 -23.15 -24.51
N SER A 34 16.40 -22.42 -24.82
CA SER A 34 16.58 -21.06 -24.29
C SER A 34 15.39 -20.14 -24.68
N GLU A 35 14.65 -20.50 -25.72
CA GLU A 35 13.41 -19.83 -26.14
C GLU A 35 12.22 -20.16 -25.23
N ASP A 36 12.11 -21.39 -24.73
CA ASP A 36 11.06 -21.78 -23.79
C ASP A 36 11.27 -21.10 -22.44
N VAL A 37 12.51 -21.01 -21.96
CA VAL A 37 12.85 -20.27 -20.73
C VAL A 37 12.56 -18.77 -20.90
N LYS A 38 12.86 -18.19 -22.06
CA LYS A 38 12.53 -16.78 -22.33
C LYS A 38 11.04 -16.52 -22.41
N ARG A 39 10.26 -17.44 -22.94
CA ARG A 39 8.81 -17.31 -23.03
C ARG A 39 8.18 -17.42 -21.64
N GLU A 40 8.52 -18.42 -20.85
CA GLU A 40 7.99 -18.61 -19.49
C GLU A 40 8.37 -17.47 -18.56
N THR A 41 9.62 -16.97 -18.62
CA THR A 41 10.02 -15.78 -17.85
C THR A 41 9.32 -14.52 -18.33
N GLY A 42 9.07 -14.38 -19.64
CA GLY A 42 8.31 -13.27 -20.23
C GLY A 42 6.85 -13.25 -19.72
N GLU A 43 6.17 -14.39 -19.76
CA GLU A 43 4.79 -14.54 -19.28
C GLU A 43 4.67 -14.30 -17.76
N ALA A 44 5.64 -14.78 -16.96
CA ALA A 44 5.69 -14.54 -15.53
C ALA A 44 5.90 -13.07 -15.19
N LEU A 45 6.77 -12.37 -15.95
CA LEU A 45 7.01 -10.93 -15.78
C LEU A 45 5.76 -10.10 -16.15
N GLU A 46 5.07 -10.45 -17.24
CA GLU A 46 3.84 -9.79 -17.68
C GLU A 46 2.72 -9.98 -16.63
N THR A 47 2.57 -11.19 -16.12
CA THR A 47 1.60 -11.50 -15.06
C THR A 47 1.90 -10.70 -13.78
N THR A 48 3.17 -10.61 -13.39
CA THR A 48 3.60 -9.84 -12.22
C THR A 48 3.32 -8.35 -12.40
N LYS A 49 3.63 -7.78 -13.58
CA LYS A 49 3.33 -6.37 -13.88
C LYS A 49 1.83 -6.09 -13.85
N THR A 50 1.02 -6.96 -14.41
CA THR A 50 -0.44 -6.83 -14.39
C THR A 50 -0.96 -6.86 -12.96
N TYR A 51 -0.48 -7.78 -12.13
CA TYR A 51 -0.84 -7.87 -10.72
C TYR A 51 -0.48 -6.59 -9.95
N LEU A 52 0.75 -6.09 -10.11
CA LEU A 52 1.19 -4.85 -9.47
C LEU A 52 0.37 -3.64 -9.92
N ALA A 53 0.01 -3.57 -11.20
CA ALA A 53 -0.84 -2.51 -11.73
C ALA A 53 -2.25 -2.53 -11.10
N GLN A 54 -2.84 -3.71 -10.95
CA GLN A 54 -4.15 -3.88 -10.28
C GLN A 54 -4.08 -3.51 -8.80
N GLN A 55 -3.02 -3.91 -8.09
CA GLN A 55 -2.82 -3.54 -6.69
C GLN A 55 -2.68 -2.03 -6.51
N LYS A 56 -1.89 -1.39 -7.36
CA LYS A 56 -1.73 0.07 -7.39
C LYS A 56 -3.08 0.76 -7.63
N GLU A 57 -3.84 0.33 -8.65
CA GLU A 57 -5.13 0.93 -8.99
C GLU A 57 -6.14 0.81 -7.83
N LYS A 58 -6.23 -0.37 -7.23
CA LYS A 58 -7.08 -0.59 -6.06
C LYS A 58 -6.70 0.34 -4.92
N TYR A 59 -5.40 0.39 -4.58
CA TYR A 59 -4.91 1.26 -3.51
C TYR A 59 -5.20 2.74 -3.79
N GLN A 60 -5.03 3.20 -5.03
CA GLN A 60 -5.36 4.57 -5.43
C GLN A 60 -6.83 4.91 -5.18
N LYS A 61 -7.74 4.02 -5.59
CA LYS A 61 -9.19 4.20 -5.37
C LYS A 61 -9.53 4.26 -3.88
N ASP A 62 -8.93 3.40 -3.07
CA ASP A 62 -9.15 3.37 -1.61
C ASP A 62 -8.63 4.67 -0.95
N ALA A 63 -7.47 5.16 -1.39
CA ALA A 63 -6.88 6.40 -0.90
C ALA A 63 -7.71 7.63 -1.32
N GLU A 64 -8.19 7.68 -2.57
CA GLU A 64 -9.08 8.73 -3.07
C GLU A 64 -10.39 8.78 -2.29
N SER A 65 -11.02 7.62 -2.06
CA SER A 65 -12.24 7.52 -1.27
C SER A 65 -12.01 8.03 0.15
N THR A 66 -10.91 7.63 0.79
CA THR A 66 -10.56 8.08 2.13
C THR A 66 -10.35 9.59 2.19
N LEU A 67 -9.65 10.18 1.21
CA LEU A 67 -9.45 11.62 1.15
C LEU A 67 -10.76 12.38 0.91
N SER A 68 -11.65 11.85 0.07
CA SER A 68 -12.98 12.43 -0.16
C SER A 68 -13.81 12.44 1.11
N ASP A 69 -13.87 11.33 1.83
CA ASP A 69 -14.58 11.21 3.10
C ASP A 69 -14.07 12.21 4.15
N LEU A 70 -12.74 12.33 4.25
CA LEU A 70 -12.12 13.27 5.18
C LEU A 70 -12.38 14.73 4.77
N ASN A 71 -12.39 15.03 3.47
CA ASN A 71 -12.76 16.35 2.97
C ASN A 71 -14.19 16.75 3.39
N ASP A 72 -15.14 15.84 3.24
CA ASP A 72 -16.54 16.13 3.61
C ASP A 72 -16.70 16.26 5.13
N LYS A 73 -15.96 15.48 5.89
CA LYS A 73 -15.90 15.63 7.35
C LYS A 73 -15.30 16.98 7.77
N ILE A 74 -14.23 17.45 7.10
CA ILE A 74 -13.64 18.78 7.36
C ILE A 74 -14.62 19.90 7.00
N LYS A 75 -15.38 19.79 5.89
CA LYS A 75 -16.46 20.72 5.56
C LYS A 75 -17.54 20.76 6.65
N GLY A 76 -17.89 19.61 7.22
CA GLY A 76 -18.82 19.54 8.36
C GLY A 76 -18.32 20.30 9.58
N LEU A 77 -17.01 20.24 9.90
CA LEU A 77 -16.41 21.06 10.96
C LEU A 77 -16.45 22.56 10.62
N GLN A 78 -16.26 22.91 9.35
CA GLN A 78 -16.37 24.31 8.90
C GLN A 78 -17.76 24.87 9.11
N SER A 79 -18.80 24.11 8.75
CA SER A 79 -20.20 24.55 9.01
C SER A 79 -20.48 24.73 10.51
N LYS A 80 -19.92 23.89 11.37
CA LYS A 80 -20.00 24.08 12.83
C LYS A 80 -19.25 25.34 13.29
N ALA A 81 -18.08 25.61 12.73
CA ALA A 81 -17.32 26.82 13.04
C ALA A 81 -18.08 28.11 12.67
N GLU A 82 -18.82 28.10 11.56
CA GLU A 82 -19.63 29.22 11.12
C GLU A 82 -20.78 29.57 12.09
N GLN A 83 -21.28 28.56 12.79
CA GLN A 83 -22.36 28.69 13.79
C GLN A 83 -21.86 29.06 15.17
N ALA A 84 -20.54 29.05 15.42
CA ALA A 84 -19.95 29.34 16.72
C ALA A 84 -19.84 30.86 16.97
N GLY A 85 -19.81 31.24 18.24
CA GLY A 85 -19.53 32.64 18.64
C GLY A 85 -18.11 33.07 18.24
N THR A 86 -17.87 34.38 18.15
CA THR A 86 -16.68 34.99 17.55
C THR A 86 -15.36 34.41 18.00
N ASP A 87 -15.16 34.26 19.33
CA ASP A 87 -13.90 33.78 19.91
C ASP A 87 -13.68 32.28 19.64
N THR A 88 -14.76 31.50 19.68
CA THR A 88 -14.74 30.07 19.38
C THR A 88 -14.52 29.83 17.89
N LYS A 89 -15.14 30.66 17.04
CA LYS A 89 -14.99 30.60 15.58
C LYS A 89 -13.53 30.78 15.14
N ALA A 90 -12.81 31.73 15.76
CA ALA A 90 -11.39 31.95 15.45
C ALA A 90 -10.54 30.70 15.72
N LYS A 91 -10.74 30.05 16.88
CA LYS A 91 -10.06 28.81 17.24
C LYS A 91 -10.41 27.64 16.31
N TYR A 92 -11.68 27.52 15.95
CA TYR A 92 -12.13 26.47 15.04
C TYR A 92 -11.55 26.65 13.63
N ASN A 93 -11.47 27.88 13.15
CA ASN A 93 -10.87 28.17 11.85
C ASN A 93 -9.37 27.79 11.80
N GLU A 94 -8.60 28.07 12.88
CA GLU A 94 -7.20 27.65 12.97
C GLU A 94 -7.04 26.13 12.89
N ILE A 95 -7.90 25.38 13.61
CA ILE A 95 -7.91 23.91 13.57
C ILE A 95 -8.23 23.42 12.14
N ILE A 96 -9.24 24.00 11.49
CA ILE A 96 -9.66 23.65 10.13
C ILE A 96 -8.54 23.95 9.12
N GLU A 97 -7.83 25.05 9.27
CA GLU A 97 -6.69 25.39 8.42
C GLU A 97 -5.56 24.36 8.54
N GLY A 98 -5.27 23.94 9.78
CA GLY A 98 -4.32 22.84 10.03
C GLY A 98 -4.73 21.53 9.36
N LEU A 99 -6.02 21.16 9.40
CA LEU A 99 -6.55 19.98 8.73
C LEU A 99 -6.46 20.08 7.20
N ARG A 100 -6.77 21.26 6.63
CA ARG A 100 -6.66 21.50 5.18
C ARG A 100 -5.22 21.40 4.68
N LYS A 101 -4.27 21.90 5.47
CA LYS A 101 -2.85 21.74 5.13
C LYS A 101 -2.46 20.27 5.04
N LYS A 102 -2.82 19.46 6.04
CA LYS A 102 -2.56 18.01 6.03
C LYS A 102 -3.30 17.28 4.91
N GLN A 103 -4.50 17.72 4.57
CA GLN A 103 -5.25 17.21 3.41
C GLN A 103 -4.49 17.49 2.10
N GLY A 104 -3.95 18.68 1.94
CA GLY A 104 -3.11 19.04 0.79
C GLY A 104 -1.83 18.19 0.71
N GLU A 105 -1.18 17.93 1.83
CA GLU A 105 -0.01 17.03 1.91
C GLU A 105 -0.37 15.61 1.47
N ALA A 106 -1.49 15.06 1.94
CA ALA A 106 -1.96 13.74 1.53
C ALA A 106 -2.36 13.70 0.04
N GLN A 107 -2.98 14.77 -0.48
CA GLN A 107 -3.29 14.88 -1.91
C GLN A 107 -2.03 14.89 -2.77
N ASN A 108 -0.98 15.59 -2.35
CA ASN A 108 0.30 15.58 -3.05
C ASN A 108 0.93 14.17 -3.05
N LYS A 109 0.88 13.45 -1.94
CA LYS A 109 1.34 12.05 -1.88
C LYS A 109 0.55 11.12 -2.79
N LEU A 110 -0.77 11.34 -2.92
CA LEU A 110 -1.59 10.60 -3.87
C LEU A 110 -1.20 10.90 -5.32
N ASN A 111 -0.92 12.14 -5.65
CA ASN A 111 -0.45 12.53 -6.99
C ASN A 111 0.92 11.91 -7.29
N ASP A 112 1.85 11.91 -6.33
CA ASP A 112 3.14 11.24 -6.45
C ASP A 112 2.96 9.75 -6.72
N LEU A 113 2.08 9.08 -5.98
CA LEU A 113 1.78 7.66 -6.15
C LEU A 113 1.15 7.37 -7.53
N LYS A 114 0.26 8.24 -8.00
CA LYS A 114 -0.33 8.12 -9.35
C LYS A 114 0.71 8.19 -10.46
N SER A 115 1.71 9.04 -10.29
CA SER A 115 2.78 9.27 -11.27
C SER A 115 3.79 8.13 -11.36
N LYS A 116 3.87 7.23 -10.37
CA LYS A 116 4.81 6.12 -10.36
C LYS A 116 4.35 4.98 -11.27
N SER A 117 5.32 4.24 -11.80
CA SER A 117 5.06 3.00 -12.53
C SER A 117 4.55 1.88 -11.59
N ALA A 118 4.05 0.79 -12.18
CA ALA A 118 3.48 -0.32 -11.42
C ALA A 118 4.50 -1.08 -10.56
N ASP A 119 5.78 -0.95 -10.85
CA ASP A 119 6.89 -1.55 -10.11
C ASP A 119 7.49 -0.63 -9.04
N ALA A 120 7.25 0.69 -9.15
CA ALA A 120 7.84 1.70 -8.25
C ALA A 120 6.82 2.35 -7.28
N TRP A 121 5.55 1.96 -7.30
CA TRP A 121 4.53 2.60 -6.44
C TRP A 121 4.64 2.18 -4.97
N GLU A 122 5.13 0.98 -4.69
CA GLU A 122 5.31 0.48 -3.32
C GLU A 122 6.28 1.36 -2.51
N ASP A 123 7.29 1.95 -3.17
CA ASP A 123 8.27 2.83 -2.51
C ASP A 123 7.61 4.10 -1.94
N VAL A 124 6.54 4.57 -2.58
CA VAL A 124 5.84 5.80 -2.14
C VAL A 124 4.58 5.52 -1.34
N LYS A 125 4.10 4.28 -1.32
CA LYS A 125 2.90 3.85 -0.61
C LYS A 125 2.96 4.16 0.88
N SER A 126 4.10 3.86 1.51
CA SER A 126 4.29 4.11 2.95
C SER A 126 4.15 5.59 3.32
N GLY A 127 4.61 6.49 2.43
CA GLY A 127 4.44 7.93 2.61
C GLY A 127 2.98 8.38 2.49
N MET A 128 2.20 7.73 1.61
CA MET A 128 0.76 7.98 1.49
C MET A 128 0.00 7.45 2.70
N ASP A 129 0.31 6.24 3.16
CA ASP A 129 -0.29 5.64 4.37
C ASP A 129 -0.08 6.54 5.59
N ALA A 130 1.15 7.02 5.80
CA ALA A 130 1.48 7.93 6.89
C ALA A 130 0.73 9.27 6.79
N ALA A 131 0.58 9.84 5.59
CA ALA A 131 -0.16 11.08 5.38
C ALA A 131 -1.67 10.91 5.68
N LEU A 132 -2.27 9.81 5.25
CA LEU A 132 -3.67 9.50 5.55
C LEU A 132 -3.91 9.26 7.05
N GLU A 133 -3.02 8.54 7.71
CA GLU A 133 -3.10 8.29 9.15
C GLU A 133 -2.98 9.59 9.93
N ASN A 134 -2.01 10.44 9.59
CA ASN A 134 -1.81 11.75 10.22
C ASN A 134 -3.04 12.66 10.03
N LEU A 135 -3.66 12.66 8.87
CA LEU A 135 -4.86 13.43 8.61
C LEU A 135 -6.05 12.89 9.41
N LYS A 136 -6.25 11.56 9.44
CA LYS A 136 -7.31 10.90 10.24
C LYS A 136 -7.15 11.21 11.73
N LYS A 137 -5.93 11.07 12.27
CA LYS A 137 -5.63 11.39 13.66
C LYS A 137 -5.94 12.84 13.97
N SER A 138 -5.45 13.76 13.14
CA SER A 138 -5.68 15.20 13.34
C SER A 138 -7.16 15.56 13.25
N TYR A 139 -7.94 14.90 12.39
CA TYR A 139 -9.39 15.08 12.35
C TYR A 139 -10.05 14.61 13.65
N ASN A 140 -9.68 13.43 14.16
CA ASN A 140 -10.24 12.90 15.40
C ASN A 140 -9.91 13.80 16.60
N ASP A 141 -8.68 14.32 16.67
CA ASP A 141 -8.25 15.28 17.69
C ASP A 141 -9.08 16.57 17.56
N ALA A 142 -9.26 17.08 16.33
CA ALA A 142 -10.05 18.26 16.05
C ALA A 142 -11.51 18.11 16.53
N VAL A 143 -12.16 16.99 16.24
CA VAL A 143 -13.57 16.74 16.64
C VAL A 143 -13.79 16.93 18.15
N SER A 144 -12.80 16.65 18.97
CA SER A 144 -12.89 16.85 20.43
C SER A 144 -13.07 18.32 20.84
N HIS A 145 -12.64 19.25 19.99
CA HIS A 145 -12.75 20.70 20.22
C HIS A 145 -14.07 21.29 19.72
N PHE A 146 -14.83 20.56 18.87
CA PHE A 146 -16.11 20.99 18.29
C PHE A 146 -17.34 20.45 19.06
N LYS A 147 -17.25 20.41 20.38
CA LYS A 147 -18.33 19.95 21.26
C LYS A 147 -19.26 21.11 21.63
#